data_5c284bdd66bbc14e6ed416ff0d4f5c9a
#
_entry.id   5c284bdd66bbc14e6ed416ff0d4f5c9a
#
_cell.length_a   1.000
_cell.length_b   1.000
_cell.length_c   1.000
_cell.angle_alpha   90.00
_cell.angle_beta   90.00
_cell.angle_gamma   90.00
#
_symmetry.space_group_name_H-M   'P 1'
#
loop_
_entity.id
_entity.type
_entity.pdbx_description
1 polymer ?
#
loop_
_entity_poly.entity_id
_entity_poly.type
_entity_poly.pdbx_seq_one_letter_code
_entity_poly.pdbx_strand_id
1 'polypeptide(L)'
;MADYKLKSVTSLSLKPGDKQEVEVEGIDGAKVLLVNAGGTIQAIGPKCTHYGAPLVKGVLTTSGRLTCPWHGACFNAKTGDVEDAPALDVLPTFKVTERDGAVYISGDEATIKAGRRKPNFKCTSTGAAAQQDKVVVVGGGSGALGAVEGLRNGGYDGPLTVISSEGYLPIDRTKLSKALLTDVKTLQWRDDEFYKSGSVDWVADEVTDVDFSDRTVSTKNGAKIPYTKLILATGGTPRNLPLQGFKVLGNIFTLRTAHDTQKIVKAIGDKGKKIVVVGSSFIGMEVANATAKDNSVTVIGMEKVPLERVLGERVGAGIQKSLEKNGVKFYMSAGVDKAEPSPEDSSNVGAVHLKDGTKLDADLVILGVGVAPATEFLRENKVIRLEDDGSIKTNENFEVVGLKDVYAIGDIATYPYHGPGGNGRYTRIEHWNVAQNAGRAVAKNIISSAVKTPHFIPVFWSALGSQLRYCGNTVGGWDDIVLQGSVEESAFVAYYTSGETVVAMASMGKDPAMVQTAELMALGKMPSKSELAKGLDITTIGPLEA
;
A
#
# COMPACT_ATOMS: atom_id res chain seq x y z
N MET A 1 -35.62 4.66 10.12
CA MET A 1 -34.80 3.50 10.52
C MET A 1 -35.74 2.42 11.03
N ALA A 2 -35.56 1.22 10.59
CA ALA A 2 -36.34 0.06 11.05
C ALA A 2 -35.46 -0.82 11.95
N ASP A 3 -36.13 -1.62 12.80
CA ASP A 3 -35.44 -2.62 13.61
C ASP A 3 -35.48 -3.96 12.90
N TYR A 4 -34.33 -4.61 12.80
CA TYR A 4 -34.18 -5.94 12.19
C TYR A 4 -33.64 -6.91 13.23
N LYS A 5 -34.26 -8.06 13.33
CA LYS A 5 -33.84 -9.12 14.24
C LYS A 5 -32.60 -9.84 13.69
N LEU A 6 -31.68 -10.18 14.57
CA LEU A 6 -30.49 -10.99 14.24
C LEU A 6 -30.82 -12.47 14.41
N LYS A 7 -30.45 -13.29 13.39
CA LYS A 7 -30.70 -14.74 13.44
C LYS A 7 -29.83 -15.41 14.49
N SER A 8 -30.42 -16.28 15.27
CA SER A 8 -29.72 -17.16 16.23
C SER A 8 -28.92 -16.42 17.32
N VAL A 9 -29.26 -15.16 17.61
CA VAL A 9 -28.68 -14.37 18.71
C VAL A 9 -29.79 -14.02 19.68
N THR A 10 -29.72 -14.57 20.89
CA THR A 10 -30.75 -14.39 21.94
C THR A 10 -30.31 -13.40 23.02
N SER A 11 -29.02 -13.13 23.16
CA SER A 11 -28.46 -12.20 24.14
C SER A 11 -27.13 -11.63 23.68
N LEU A 12 -26.75 -10.48 24.26
CA LEU A 12 -25.48 -9.80 24.05
C LEU A 12 -24.46 -10.25 25.09
N SER A 13 -23.68 -11.28 24.79
CA SER A 13 -22.74 -11.91 25.73
C SER A 13 -21.26 -11.87 25.28
N LEU A 14 -20.93 -11.08 24.25
CA LEU A 14 -19.55 -10.93 23.77
C LEU A 14 -18.67 -10.25 24.82
N LYS A 15 -17.48 -10.79 25.06
CA LYS A 15 -16.46 -10.15 25.89
C LYS A 15 -15.70 -9.05 25.11
N PRO A 16 -15.05 -8.10 25.79
CA PRO A 16 -14.20 -7.13 25.10
C PRO A 16 -13.17 -7.81 24.19
N GLY A 17 -13.10 -7.40 22.92
CA GLY A 17 -12.28 -8.03 21.87
C GLY A 17 -12.95 -9.17 21.11
N ASP A 18 -14.13 -9.63 21.54
CA ASP A 18 -14.89 -10.65 20.80
C ASP A 18 -15.65 -10.05 19.62
N LYS A 19 -15.85 -10.88 18.60
CA LYS A 19 -16.61 -10.54 17.40
C LYS A 19 -17.34 -11.75 16.83
N GLN A 20 -18.53 -11.52 16.27
CA GLN A 20 -19.39 -12.56 15.69
C GLN A 20 -20.11 -12.03 14.45
N GLU A 21 -19.97 -12.72 13.32
CA GLU A 21 -20.76 -12.42 12.11
C GLU A 21 -22.14 -13.06 12.23
N VAL A 22 -23.20 -12.28 11.98
CA VAL A 22 -24.59 -12.70 12.16
C VAL A 22 -25.45 -12.28 10.96
N GLU A 23 -26.37 -13.16 10.53
CA GLU A 23 -27.37 -12.85 9.50
C GLU A 23 -28.50 -11.97 10.05
N VAL A 24 -29.02 -11.10 9.17
CA VAL A 24 -30.13 -10.20 9.49
C VAL A 24 -31.42 -10.80 8.96
N GLU A 25 -32.44 -11.00 9.83
CA GLU A 25 -33.76 -11.50 9.42
C GLU A 25 -34.48 -10.46 8.54
N GLY A 26 -35.16 -10.93 7.50
CA GLY A 26 -35.95 -10.07 6.60
C GLY A 26 -35.16 -9.36 5.52
N ILE A 27 -33.83 -9.50 5.49
CA ILE A 27 -32.96 -8.94 4.45
C ILE A 27 -32.12 -10.07 3.86
N ASP A 28 -32.44 -10.49 2.64
CA ASP A 28 -31.78 -11.62 2.00
C ASP A 28 -30.26 -11.41 1.83
N GLY A 29 -29.47 -12.40 2.29
CA GLY A 29 -28.02 -12.42 2.23
C GLY A 29 -27.31 -11.36 3.09
N ALA A 30 -28.03 -10.51 3.82
CA ALA A 30 -27.44 -9.48 4.64
C ALA A 30 -26.87 -10.03 5.95
N LYS A 31 -25.68 -9.53 6.28
CA LYS A 31 -24.96 -9.85 7.51
C LYS A 31 -24.43 -8.59 8.17
N VAL A 32 -24.23 -8.67 9.46
CA VAL A 32 -23.48 -7.67 10.25
C VAL A 32 -22.43 -8.36 11.09
N LEU A 33 -21.44 -7.61 11.52
CA LEU A 33 -20.44 -8.06 12.48
C LEU A 33 -20.77 -7.43 13.85
N LEU A 34 -21.17 -8.25 14.81
CA LEU A 34 -21.23 -7.85 16.22
C LEU A 34 -19.81 -7.78 16.76
N VAL A 35 -19.49 -6.70 17.46
CA VAL A 35 -18.18 -6.47 18.08
C VAL A 35 -18.35 -5.92 19.47
N ASN A 36 -17.50 -6.37 20.42
CA ASN A 36 -17.40 -5.71 21.72
C ASN A 36 -16.14 -4.85 21.77
N ALA A 37 -16.33 -3.54 21.66
CA ALA A 37 -15.27 -2.53 21.67
C ALA A 37 -15.26 -1.76 23.01
N GLY A 38 -14.36 -2.15 23.91
CA GLY A 38 -14.22 -1.51 25.22
C GLY A 38 -15.45 -1.67 26.14
N GLY A 39 -16.10 -2.83 26.10
CA GLY A 39 -17.30 -3.12 26.89
C GLY A 39 -18.62 -2.69 26.25
N THR A 40 -18.58 -2.06 25.08
CA THR A 40 -19.79 -1.69 24.33
C THR A 40 -19.95 -2.63 23.14
N ILE A 41 -21.10 -3.30 23.07
CA ILE A 41 -21.45 -4.16 21.92
C ILE A 41 -22.24 -3.36 20.91
N GLN A 42 -21.80 -3.45 19.65
CA GLN A 42 -22.51 -2.85 18.51
C GLN A 42 -22.36 -3.71 17.26
N ALA A 43 -23.14 -3.42 16.25
CA ALA A 43 -23.06 -4.05 14.94
C ALA A 43 -22.40 -3.09 13.94
N ILE A 44 -21.55 -3.64 13.07
CA ILE A 44 -20.87 -2.90 12.00
C ILE A 44 -20.94 -3.68 10.69
N GLY A 45 -20.54 -3.06 9.59
CA GLY A 45 -20.39 -3.75 8.30
C GLY A 45 -19.43 -4.94 8.41
N PRO A 46 -19.75 -6.13 7.86
CA PRO A 46 -19.01 -7.37 8.11
C PRO A 46 -17.77 -7.54 7.24
N LYS A 47 -17.60 -6.71 6.20
CA LYS A 47 -16.55 -6.84 5.20
C LYS A 47 -15.69 -5.59 5.13
N CYS A 48 -14.39 -5.80 4.97
CA CYS A 48 -13.44 -4.71 4.72
C CYS A 48 -13.80 -3.93 3.45
N THR A 49 -13.83 -2.62 3.54
CA THR A 49 -14.21 -1.75 2.42
C THR A 49 -13.13 -1.60 1.35
N HIS A 50 -11.93 -2.15 1.57
CA HIS A 50 -10.87 -2.24 0.56
C HIS A 50 -11.21 -3.28 -0.51
N TYR A 51 -11.12 -4.57 -0.21
CA TYR A 51 -11.35 -5.69 -1.14
C TYR A 51 -12.37 -6.72 -0.64
N GLY A 52 -13.17 -6.39 0.37
CA GLY A 52 -14.26 -7.26 0.81
C GLY A 52 -13.86 -8.43 1.72
N ALA A 53 -12.66 -8.40 2.32
CA ALA A 53 -12.24 -9.43 3.27
C ALA A 53 -13.20 -9.55 4.46
N PRO A 54 -13.49 -10.76 4.94
CA PRO A 54 -14.36 -10.97 6.10
C PRO A 54 -13.67 -10.47 7.38
N LEU A 55 -14.21 -9.42 8.00
CA LEU A 55 -13.63 -8.79 9.19
C LEU A 55 -13.73 -9.66 10.45
N VAL A 56 -14.64 -10.65 10.44
CA VAL A 56 -14.69 -11.67 11.50
C VAL A 56 -13.37 -12.44 11.64
N LYS A 57 -12.61 -12.58 10.56
CA LYS A 57 -11.27 -13.20 10.54
C LYS A 57 -10.12 -12.22 10.84
N GLY A 58 -10.41 -10.94 11.01
CA GLY A 58 -9.45 -9.93 11.36
C GLY A 58 -9.07 -9.93 12.84
N VAL A 59 -8.33 -8.94 13.28
CA VAL A 59 -7.90 -8.75 14.68
C VAL A 59 -8.66 -7.59 15.30
N LEU A 60 -9.28 -7.81 16.44
CA LEU A 60 -9.97 -6.79 17.24
C LEU A 60 -9.27 -6.63 18.57
N THR A 61 -8.80 -5.41 18.87
CA THR A 61 -8.29 -5.08 20.21
C THR A 61 -9.45 -4.81 21.16
N THR A 62 -9.21 -4.92 22.45
CA THR A 62 -10.21 -4.62 23.48
C THR A 62 -10.66 -3.16 23.45
N SER A 63 -9.83 -2.23 22.99
CA SER A 63 -10.18 -0.81 22.81
C SER A 63 -11.08 -0.53 21.60
N GLY A 64 -11.20 -1.48 20.66
CA GLY A 64 -12.05 -1.37 19.47
C GLY A 64 -11.34 -1.06 18.17
N ARG A 65 -10.03 -1.29 18.09
CA ARG A 65 -9.29 -1.24 16.83
C ARG A 65 -9.50 -2.56 16.09
N LEU A 66 -10.10 -2.53 14.90
CA LEU A 66 -10.42 -3.70 14.08
C LEU A 66 -9.59 -3.71 12.80
N THR A 67 -8.66 -4.64 12.69
CA THR A 67 -7.70 -4.73 11.59
C THR A 67 -8.03 -5.87 10.64
N CYS A 68 -8.15 -5.54 9.35
CA CYS A 68 -8.48 -6.46 8.27
C CYS A 68 -7.39 -7.52 8.07
N PRO A 69 -7.74 -8.82 7.93
CA PRO A 69 -6.75 -9.90 7.87
C PRO A 69 -5.87 -9.88 6.61
N TRP A 70 -6.31 -9.21 5.53
CA TRP A 70 -5.59 -9.28 4.25
C TRP A 70 -4.52 -8.21 4.07
N HIS A 71 -4.87 -6.92 4.25
CA HIS A 71 -3.97 -5.82 3.89
C HIS A 71 -3.76 -4.80 5.00
N GLY A 72 -4.21 -5.12 6.22
CA GLY A 72 -3.97 -4.26 7.38
C GLY A 72 -4.82 -2.98 7.44
N ALA A 73 -5.88 -2.86 6.61
CA ALA A 73 -6.82 -1.77 6.78
C ALA A 73 -7.43 -1.81 8.17
N CYS A 74 -7.34 -0.72 8.92
CA CYS A 74 -7.84 -0.65 10.28
C CYS A 74 -9.03 0.29 10.41
N PHE A 75 -10.01 -0.13 11.20
CA PHE A 75 -11.24 0.58 11.47
C PHE A 75 -11.44 0.77 12.98
N ASN A 76 -11.96 1.91 13.35
CA ASN A 76 -12.51 2.11 14.68
C ASN A 76 -13.84 1.39 14.79
N ALA A 77 -13.93 0.33 15.57
CA ALA A 77 -15.13 -0.48 15.68
C ALA A 77 -16.30 0.28 16.35
N LYS A 78 -16.06 1.41 17.05
CA LYS A 78 -17.10 2.22 17.68
C LYS A 78 -17.75 3.20 16.70
N THR A 79 -16.98 3.78 15.77
CA THR A 79 -17.44 4.81 14.83
C THR A 79 -17.55 4.32 13.39
N GLY A 80 -16.88 3.22 13.05
CA GLY A 80 -16.72 2.70 11.70
C GLY A 80 -15.66 3.43 10.89
N ASP A 81 -15.01 4.47 11.43
CA ASP A 81 -14.03 5.27 10.72
C ASP A 81 -12.77 4.48 10.38
N VAL A 82 -12.15 4.83 9.25
CA VAL A 82 -10.86 4.26 8.86
C VAL A 82 -9.75 4.88 9.72
N GLU A 83 -9.01 4.05 10.45
CA GLU A 83 -7.83 4.48 11.21
C GLU A 83 -6.55 4.36 10.39
N ASP A 84 -6.36 3.22 9.69
CA ASP A 84 -5.21 3.01 8.80
C ASP A 84 -5.61 2.51 7.41
N ALA A 85 -4.78 2.85 6.45
CA ALA A 85 -4.87 2.41 5.06
C ALA A 85 -4.83 0.86 4.94
N PRO A 86 -5.31 0.29 3.80
CA PRO A 86 -5.66 0.94 2.55
C PRO A 86 -7.16 1.18 2.32
N ALA A 87 -8.02 0.96 3.31
CA ALA A 87 -9.46 1.24 3.15
C ALA A 87 -9.74 2.73 2.95
N LEU A 88 -10.80 3.03 2.21
CA LEU A 88 -11.23 4.40 1.91
C LEU A 88 -12.63 4.70 2.42
N ASP A 89 -13.57 3.74 2.31
CA ASP A 89 -14.92 3.87 2.83
C ASP A 89 -14.97 3.42 4.30
N VAL A 90 -15.83 4.05 5.05
CA VAL A 90 -16.06 3.72 6.46
C VAL A 90 -17.04 2.55 6.59
N LEU A 91 -16.99 1.85 7.71
CA LEU A 91 -17.97 0.83 8.04
C LEU A 91 -19.24 1.51 8.59
N PRO A 92 -20.46 1.12 8.17
CA PRO A 92 -21.65 1.54 8.86
C PRO A 92 -21.69 0.94 10.25
N THR A 93 -22.21 1.70 11.20
CA THR A 93 -22.43 1.27 12.59
C THR A 93 -23.92 1.25 12.88
N PHE A 94 -24.40 0.24 13.59
CA PHE A 94 -25.80 0.05 13.90
C PHE A 94 -25.97 -0.12 15.41
N LYS A 95 -26.93 0.59 16.00
CA LYS A 95 -27.28 0.40 17.40
C LYS A 95 -27.87 -0.99 17.60
N VAL A 96 -27.41 -1.66 18.65
CA VAL A 96 -27.89 -3.00 19.02
C VAL A 96 -28.77 -2.89 20.27
N THR A 97 -29.89 -3.61 20.28
CA THR A 97 -30.80 -3.69 21.42
C THR A 97 -31.20 -5.13 21.68
N GLU A 98 -31.21 -5.52 22.94
CA GLU A 98 -31.72 -6.82 23.41
C GLU A 98 -33.12 -6.63 24.01
N ARG A 99 -34.10 -7.38 23.53
CA ARG A 99 -35.47 -7.38 24.04
C ARG A 99 -36.17 -8.71 23.73
N ASP A 100 -37.01 -9.15 24.64
CA ASP A 100 -37.85 -10.36 24.47
C ASP A 100 -37.05 -11.61 24.07
N GLY A 101 -35.83 -11.77 24.60
CA GLY A 101 -34.95 -12.90 24.30
C GLY A 101 -34.41 -12.92 22.86
N ALA A 102 -34.37 -11.78 22.19
CA ALA A 102 -33.81 -11.60 20.86
C ALA A 102 -32.98 -10.31 20.77
N VAL A 103 -32.08 -10.28 19.80
CA VAL A 103 -31.21 -9.12 19.52
C VAL A 103 -31.62 -8.47 18.20
N TYR A 104 -31.68 -7.16 18.19
CA TYR A 104 -32.09 -6.34 17.05
C TYR A 104 -31.02 -5.29 16.74
N ILE A 105 -30.92 -4.94 15.46
CA ILE A 105 -30.18 -3.76 14.99
C ILE A 105 -31.15 -2.74 14.43
N SER A 106 -30.86 -1.46 14.65
CA SER A 106 -31.62 -0.34 14.07
C SER A 106 -30.83 0.23 12.89
N GLY A 107 -31.43 0.24 11.71
CA GLY A 107 -30.75 0.71 10.50
C GLY A 107 -31.68 0.95 9.32
N ASP A 108 -31.08 1.33 8.22
CA ASP A 108 -31.66 1.43 6.90
C ASP A 108 -31.24 0.18 6.08
N GLU A 109 -32.17 -0.46 5.41
CA GLU A 109 -31.94 -1.71 4.67
C GLU A 109 -30.85 -1.58 3.61
N ALA A 110 -30.82 -0.46 2.88
CA ALA A 110 -29.82 -0.23 1.83
C ALA A 110 -28.40 -0.13 2.43
N THR A 111 -28.25 0.53 3.57
CA THR A 111 -27.00 0.64 4.30
C THR A 111 -26.53 -0.71 4.86
N ILE A 112 -27.46 -1.51 5.39
CA ILE A 112 -27.16 -2.87 5.89
C ILE A 112 -26.68 -3.76 4.75
N LYS A 113 -27.38 -3.76 3.60
CA LYS A 113 -26.98 -4.51 2.40
C LYS A 113 -25.64 -4.06 1.83
N ALA A 114 -25.39 -2.75 1.77
CA ALA A 114 -24.16 -2.19 1.24
C ALA A 114 -22.94 -2.56 2.12
N GLY A 115 -23.10 -2.65 3.43
CA GLY A 115 -22.04 -2.96 4.39
C GLY A 115 -20.89 -1.95 4.40
N ARG A 116 -21.08 -0.80 3.74
CA ARG A 116 -20.11 0.29 3.62
C ARG A 116 -20.80 1.63 3.48
N ARG A 117 -20.13 2.69 3.85
CA ARG A 117 -20.61 4.08 3.70
C ARG A 117 -19.46 4.95 3.18
N LYS A 118 -19.75 5.78 2.19
CA LYS A 118 -18.77 6.79 1.73
C LYS A 118 -18.42 7.73 2.88
N PRO A 119 -17.17 8.20 2.98
CA PRO A 119 -16.78 9.19 3.99
C PRO A 119 -17.50 10.53 3.74
N ASN A 120 -17.50 11.39 4.76
CA ASN A 120 -18.05 12.75 4.62
C ASN A 120 -17.05 13.65 3.90
N PHE A 121 -17.03 13.55 2.58
CA PHE A 121 -16.11 14.28 1.70
C PHE A 121 -16.79 15.54 1.14
N LYS A 122 -16.82 16.61 1.94
CA LYS A 122 -17.46 17.88 1.57
C LYS A 122 -16.57 19.06 1.95
N CYS A 123 -16.66 20.13 1.13
CA CYS A 123 -16.17 21.45 1.46
C CYS A 123 -17.38 22.32 1.79
N THR A 124 -17.47 22.83 3.01
CA THR A 124 -18.65 23.56 3.50
C THR A 124 -18.44 25.07 3.52
N SER A 125 -17.22 25.54 3.34
CA SER A 125 -16.90 26.96 3.45
C SER A 125 -17.14 27.71 2.13
N THR A 126 -17.97 28.73 2.23
CA THR A 126 -18.27 29.68 1.16
C THR A 126 -17.89 31.11 1.58
N GLY A 127 -16.66 31.38 2.03
CA GLY A 127 -16.35 32.71 2.51
C GLY A 127 -14.87 33.03 2.70
N ALA A 128 -14.59 34.26 3.20
CA ALA A 128 -13.23 34.79 3.38
C ALA A 128 -12.32 33.95 4.30
N ALA A 129 -12.87 33.15 5.21
CA ALA A 129 -12.10 32.23 6.04
C ALA A 129 -11.46 31.09 5.22
N ALA A 130 -12.06 30.70 4.09
CA ALA A 130 -11.53 29.71 3.16
C ALA A 130 -10.29 30.19 2.38
N GLN A 131 -9.95 31.47 2.47
CA GLN A 131 -8.86 32.06 1.67
C GLN A 131 -7.51 32.13 2.40
N GLN A 132 -7.45 31.82 3.69
CA GLN A 132 -6.21 32.00 4.47
C GLN A 132 -5.19 30.89 4.23
N ASP A 133 -5.60 29.63 4.17
CA ASP A 133 -4.68 28.50 3.90
C ASP A 133 -4.96 27.88 2.54
N LYS A 134 -3.92 27.68 1.76
CA LYS A 134 -3.96 27.02 0.44
C LYS A 134 -3.06 25.80 0.47
N VAL A 135 -3.65 24.62 0.43
CA VAL A 135 -2.88 23.37 0.37
C VAL A 135 -2.71 22.94 -1.09
N VAL A 136 -1.44 22.74 -1.47
CA VAL A 136 -1.07 22.16 -2.77
C VAL A 136 -0.44 20.80 -2.55
N VAL A 137 -0.92 19.79 -3.28
CA VAL A 137 -0.37 18.43 -3.29
C VAL A 137 0.24 18.16 -4.65
N VAL A 138 1.52 17.82 -4.69
CA VAL A 138 2.24 17.46 -5.93
C VAL A 138 2.37 15.96 -6.03
N GLY A 139 1.70 15.37 -7.01
CA GLY A 139 1.59 13.92 -7.23
C GLY A 139 0.16 13.41 -7.08
N GLY A 140 -0.18 12.34 -7.80
CA GLY A 140 -1.53 11.74 -7.86
C GLY A 140 -1.61 10.31 -7.34
N GLY A 141 -0.64 9.88 -6.51
CA GLY A 141 -0.57 8.51 -5.98
C GLY A 141 -1.29 8.30 -4.64
N SER A 142 -0.93 7.22 -3.96
CA SER A 142 -1.53 6.82 -2.66
C SER A 142 -1.32 7.85 -1.56
N GLY A 143 -0.17 8.52 -1.54
CA GLY A 143 0.10 9.61 -0.58
C GLY A 143 -0.87 10.78 -0.78
N ALA A 144 -1.05 11.22 -2.02
CA ALA A 144 -2.02 12.27 -2.36
C ALA A 144 -3.45 11.86 -2.01
N LEU A 145 -3.85 10.62 -2.33
CA LEU A 145 -5.16 10.07 -1.96
C LEU A 145 -5.39 10.15 -0.45
N GLY A 146 -4.41 9.70 0.35
CA GLY A 146 -4.48 9.77 1.82
C GLY A 146 -4.56 11.19 2.36
N ALA A 147 -3.78 12.12 1.79
CA ALA A 147 -3.76 13.52 2.19
C ALA A 147 -5.08 14.23 1.86
N VAL A 148 -5.56 14.11 0.62
CA VAL A 148 -6.78 14.78 0.14
C VAL A 148 -8.02 14.30 0.90
N GLU A 149 -8.20 12.98 1.03
CA GLU A 149 -9.34 12.43 1.78
C GLU A 149 -9.20 12.75 3.28
N GLY A 150 -8.00 12.69 3.83
CA GLY A 150 -7.73 13.06 5.22
C GLY A 150 -8.06 14.51 5.53
N LEU A 151 -7.70 15.44 4.65
CA LEU A 151 -8.02 16.87 4.79
C LEU A 151 -9.53 17.10 4.78
N ARG A 152 -10.24 16.63 3.76
CA ARG A 152 -11.69 16.87 3.64
C ARG A 152 -12.51 16.17 4.71
N ASN A 153 -12.20 14.92 5.01
CA ASN A 153 -12.88 14.16 6.07
C ASN A 153 -12.63 14.75 7.46
N GLY A 154 -11.46 15.36 7.66
CA GLY A 154 -11.10 16.05 8.90
C GLY A 154 -11.63 17.48 9.01
N GLY A 155 -12.36 17.99 8.01
CA GLY A 155 -13.01 19.31 8.03
C GLY A 155 -12.14 20.47 7.54
N TYR A 156 -11.07 20.21 6.79
CA TYR A 156 -10.34 21.27 6.10
C TYR A 156 -11.20 21.84 4.96
N ASP A 157 -11.59 23.09 5.05
CA ASP A 157 -12.46 23.79 4.10
C ASP A 157 -11.74 24.78 3.18
N GLY A 158 -10.40 24.94 3.30
CA GLY A 158 -9.58 25.80 2.46
C GLY A 158 -9.40 25.29 1.02
N PRO A 159 -8.83 26.12 0.13
CA PRO A 159 -8.44 25.71 -1.22
C PRO A 159 -7.51 24.51 -1.20
N LEU A 160 -7.82 23.51 -2.04
CA LEU A 160 -7.06 22.27 -2.15
C LEU A 160 -6.83 21.94 -3.62
N THR A 161 -5.57 22.01 -4.05
CA THR A 161 -5.16 21.73 -5.42
C THR A 161 -4.25 20.52 -5.46
N VAL A 162 -4.50 19.58 -6.36
CA VAL A 162 -3.63 18.44 -6.66
C VAL A 162 -3.08 18.59 -8.07
N ILE A 163 -1.76 18.47 -8.21
CA ILE A 163 -1.08 18.54 -9.51
C ILE A 163 -0.49 17.17 -9.82
N SER A 164 -0.91 16.55 -10.93
CA SER A 164 -0.45 15.22 -11.33
C SER A 164 -0.19 15.15 -12.83
N SER A 165 0.97 14.63 -13.21
CA SER A 165 1.35 14.43 -14.62
C SER A 165 0.78 13.17 -15.25
N GLU A 166 0.14 12.29 -14.48
CA GLU A 166 -0.34 10.99 -15.01
C GLU A 166 -1.61 11.11 -15.87
N GLY A 167 -2.34 12.23 -15.80
CA GLY A 167 -3.54 12.49 -16.61
C GLY A 167 -4.79 11.71 -16.19
N TYR A 168 -4.76 11.06 -15.01
CA TYR A 168 -5.90 10.35 -14.42
C TYR A 168 -5.92 10.52 -12.89
N LEU A 169 -7.08 10.28 -12.28
CA LEU A 169 -7.29 10.30 -10.83
C LEU A 169 -6.58 9.13 -10.15
N PRO A 170 -6.38 9.15 -8.82
CA PRO A 170 -5.71 8.07 -8.09
C PRO A 170 -6.28 6.70 -8.39
N ILE A 171 -5.41 5.79 -8.82
CA ILE A 171 -5.72 4.41 -9.19
C ILE A 171 -5.19 3.41 -8.18
N ASP A 172 -5.75 2.22 -8.19
CA ASP A 172 -5.17 1.05 -7.52
C ASP A 172 -3.93 0.56 -8.26
N ARG A 173 -2.83 1.25 -8.05
CA ARG A 173 -1.53 0.96 -8.69
C ARG A 173 -1.04 -0.46 -8.43
N THR A 174 -1.46 -1.06 -7.30
CA THR A 174 -1.04 -2.42 -6.94
C THR A 174 -1.55 -3.48 -7.91
N LYS A 175 -2.60 -3.20 -8.67
CA LYS A 175 -3.14 -4.09 -9.71
C LYS A 175 -2.37 -4.05 -11.03
N LEU A 176 -1.53 -3.06 -11.24
CA LEU A 176 -0.76 -2.92 -12.50
C LEU A 176 0.24 -4.08 -12.67
N SER A 177 0.93 -4.49 -11.62
CA SER A 177 1.91 -5.59 -11.65
C SER A 177 1.27 -6.96 -11.38
N LYS A 178 0.21 -7.01 -10.55
CA LYS A 178 -0.39 -8.27 -10.12
C LYS A 178 -1.39 -8.86 -11.12
N ALA A 179 -2.05 -8.00 -11.90
CA ALA A 179 -3.13 -8.40 -12.80
C ALA A 179 -3.06 -7.76 -14.20
N LEU A 180 -2.05 -6.92 -14.45
CA LEU A 180 -1.84 -6.19 -15.72
C LEU A 180 -3.11 -5.51 -16.25
N LEU A 181 -3.89 -4.90 -15.36
CA LEU A 181 -5.12 -4.21 -15.74
C LEU A 181 -4.81 -2.91 -16.45
N THR A 182 -5.54 -2.64 -17.52
CA THR A 182 -5.29 -1.51 -18.45
C THR A 182 -6.39 -0.46 -18.45
N ASP A 183 -7.58 -0.79 -17.97
CA ASP A 183 -8.70 0.15 -17.90
C ASP A 183 -8.58 1.04 -16.66
N VAL A 184 -8.14 2.28 -16.90
CA VAL A 184 -7.94 3.30 -15.88
C VAL A 184 -9.20 3.56 -15.05
N LYS A 185 -10.39 3.54 -15.68
CA LYS A 185 -11.65 3.82 -14.98
C LYS A 185 -11.98 2.75 -13.95
N THR A 186 -11.71 1.49 -14.27
CA THR A 186 -11.90 0.39 -13.32
C THR A 186 -10.85 0.35 -12.21
N LEU A 187 -9.71 1.00 -12.43
CA LEU A 187 -8.62 1.11 -11.45
C LEU A 187 -8.80 2.31 -10.51
N GLN A 188 -9.58 3.32 -10.90
CA GLN A 188 -9.77 4.52 -10.08
C GLN A 188 -10.48 4.19 -8.76
N TRP A 189 -9.97 4.75 -7.66
CA TRP A 189 -10.59 4.62 -6.34
C TRP A 189 -11.83 5.50 -6.18
N ARG A 190 -11.82 6.67 -6.82
CA ARG A 190 -12.88 7.68 -6.79
C ARG A 190 -13.07 8.23 -8.19
N ASP A 191 -14.27 8.66 -8.49
CA ASP A 191 -14.62 9.34 -9.74
C ASP A 191 -14.45 10.89 -9.63
N ASP A 192 -14.61 11.55 -10.76
CA ASP A 192 -14.53 13.02 -10.85
C ASP A 192 -15.57 13.71 -9.98
N GLU A 193 -16.79 13.14 -9.87
CA GLU A 193 -17.88 13.71 -9.09
C GLU A 193 -17.54 13.70 -7.59
N PHE A 194 -16.90 12.65 -7.11
CA PHE A 194 -16.42 12.59 -5.73
C PHE A 194 -15.48 13.76 -5.42
N TYR A 195 -14.44 13.98 -6.23
CA TYR A 195 -13.48 15.06 -5.99
C TYR A 195 -14.12 16.45 -6.16
N LYS A 196 -15.02 16.62 -7.13
CA LYS A 196 -15.79 17.86 -7.29
C LYS A 196 -16.67 18.17 -6.07
N SER A 197 -17.28 17.15 -5.46
CA SER A 197 -18.11 17.33 -4.26
C SER A 197 -17.30 17.88 -3.06
N GLY A 198 -16.01 17.55 -3.01
CA GLY A 198 -15.06 18.09 -2.03
C GLY A 198 -14.36 19.37 -2.47
N SER A 199 -14.76 20.00 -3.59
CA SER A 199 -14.08 21.19 -4.13
C SER A 199 -12.57 21.01 -4.21
N VAL A 200 -12.11 19.89 -4.79
CA VAL A 200 -10.69 19.62 -5.04
C VAL A 200 -10.36 20.01 -6.47
N ASP A 201 -9.43 20.93 -6.61
CA ASP A 201 -8.86 21.33 -7.90
C ASP A 201 -7.84 20.28 -8.37
N TRP A 202 -8.17 19.58 -9.46
CA TRP A 202 -7.27 18.57 -10.05
C TRP A 202 -6.63 19.11 -11.31
N VAL A 203 -5.32 19.37 -11.27
CA VAL A 203 -4.52 19.92 -12.37
C VAL A 203 -3.71 18.79 -13.03
N ALA A 204 -4.06 18.44 -14.27
CA ALA A 204 -3.33 17.47 -15.07
C ALA A 204 -2.11 18.15 -15.73
N ASP A 205 -1.01 18.27 -15.00
CA ASP A 205 0.22 18.91 -15.47
C ASP A 205 1.45 18.38 -14.72
N GLU A 206 2.63 18.63 -15.27
CA GLU A 206 3.90 18.24 -14.68
C GLU A 206 4.51 19.42 -13.91
N VAL A 207 4.84 19.20 -12.64
CA VAL A 207 5.57 20.19 -11.84
C VAL A 207 7.04 20.20 -12.25
N THR A 208 7.55 21.37 -12.58
CA THR A 208 8.92 21.57 -13.06
C THR A 208 9.83 22.27 -12.06
N ASP A 209 9.26 23.01 -11.11
CA ASP A 209 10.02 23.72 -10.06
C ASP A 209 9.13 24.11 -8.88
N VAL A 210 9.75 24.34 -7.74
CA VAL A 210 9.12 24.90 -6.53
C VAL A 210 9.95 26.05 -6.01
N ASP A 211 9.38 27.24 -5.96
CA ASP A 211 9.95 28.38 -5.24
C ASP A 211 9.47 28.34 -3.77
N PHE A 212 10.36 27.91 -2.88
CA PHE A 212 10.06 27.82 -1.45
C PHE A 212 10.06 29.18 -0.76
N SER A 213 10.71 30.19 -1.33
CA SER A 213 10.76 31.55 -0.79
C SER A 213 9.46 32.30 -1.10
N ASP A 214 9.02 32.26 -2.35
CA ASP A 214 7.78 32.88 -2.82
C ASP A 214 6.56 31.97 -2.65
N ARG A 215 6.77 30.74 -2.16
CA ARG A 215 5.73 29.71 -1.95
C ARG A 215 4.87 29.48 -3.19
N THR A 216 5.51 29.18 -4.31
CA THR A 216 4.84 28.89 -5.57
C THR A 216 5.35 27.59 -6.19
N VAL A 217 4.43 26.85 -6.84
CA VAL A 217 4.74 25.67 -7.65
C VAL A 217 4.60 26.06 -9.12
N SER A 218 5.62 25.78 -9.93
CA SER A 218 5.63 26.03 -11.37
C SER A 218 5.35 24.73 -12.13
N THR A 219 4.54 24.82 -13.19
CA THR A 219 4.20 23.66 -14.03
C THR A 219 4.74 23.84 -15.44
N LYS A 220 4.81 22.74 -16.18
CA LYS A 220 5.30 22.67 -17.57
C LYS A 220 4.50 23.55 -18.52
N ASN A 221 3.21 23.70 -18.30
CA ASN A 221 2.33 24.56 -19.11
C ASN A 221 2.40 26.03 -18.69
N GLY A 222 3.31 26.40 -17.75
CA GLY A 222 3.60 27.76 -17.35
C GLY A 222 2.71 28.31 -16.22
N ALA A 223 1.87 27.47 -15.61
CA ALA A 223 1.11 27.90 -14.44
C ALA A 223 2.03 28.09 -13.22
N LYS A 224 1.72 29.11 -12.40
CA LYS A 224 2.32 29.35 -11.10
C LYS A 224 1.24 29.28 -10.05
N ILE A 225 1.30 28.28 -9.19
CA ILE A 225 0.26 27.97 -8.21
C ILE A 225 0.79 28.30 -6.81
N PRO A 226 0.22 29.32 -6.12
CA PRO A 226 0.66 29.71 -4.79
C PRO A 226 0.13 28.73 -3.74
N TYR A 227 0.91 28.49 -2.69
CA TYR A 227 0.55 27.67 -1.55
C TYR A 227 0.88 28.33 -0.21
N THR A 228 0.16 27.96 0.84
CA THR A 228 0.59 28.20 2.23
C THR A 228 1.17 26.92 2.84
N LYS A 229 0.63 25.75 2.41
CA LYS A 229 1.13 24.42 2.79
C LYS A 229 1.34 23.57 1.54
N LEU A 230 2.47 22.88 1.47
CA LEU A 230 2.85 22.06 0.33
C LEU A 230 3.06 20.60 0.75
N ILE A 231 2.47 19.67 0.02
CA ILE A 231 2.68 18.24 0.22
C ILE A 231 3.31 17.66 -1.06
N LEU A 232 4.58 17.25 -0.98
CA LEU A 232 5.29 16.57 -2.05
C LEU A 232 5.02 15.06 -1.95
N ALA A 233 4.42 14.48 -2.98
CA ALA A 233 3.98 13.08 -3.03
C ALA A 233 4.19 12.46 -4.42
N THR A 234 5.30 12.79 -5.07
CA THR A 234 5.60 12.45 -6.47
C THR A 234 5.96 10.98 -6.68
N GLY A 235 6.24 10.23 -5.60
CA GLY A 235 6.51 8.80 -5.66
C GLY A 235 7.88 8.46 -6.24
N GLY A 236 7.97 7.34 -6.96
CA GLY A 236 9.23 6.85 -7.52
C GLY A 236 9.22 6.77 -9.04
N THR A 237 10.38 7.00 -9.63
CA THR A 237 10.66 6.79 -11.06
C THR A 237 11.37 5.45 -11.25
N PRO A 238 10.86 4.54 -12.10
CA PRO A 238 11.53 3.28 -12.39
C PRO A 238 12.93 3.51 -12.95
N ARG A 239 13.88 2.70 -12.50
CA ARG A 239 15.25 2.72 -13.02
C ARG A 239 15.33 2.02 -14.36
N ASN A 240 16.15 2.57 -15.26
CA ASN A 240 16.56 1.94 -16.52
C ASN A 240 17.95 1.34 -16.38
N LEU A 241 18.32 0.43 -17.28
CA LEU A 241 19.66 -0.11 -17.37
C LEU A 241 20.52 0.72 -18.33
N PRO A 242 21.68 1.27 -17.90
CA PRO A 242 22.56 2.03 -18.76
C PRO A 242 23.49 1.10 -19.58
N LEU A 243 22.94 0.00 -20.12
CA LEU A 243 23.65 -0.99 -20.91
C LEU A 243 23.32 -0.85 -22.39
N GLN A 244 24.21 -1.41 -23.25
CA GLN A 244 24.01 -1.39 -24.70
C GLN A 244 22.67 -2.02 -25.09
N GLY A 245 21.92 -1.35 -25.97
CA GLY A 245 20.61 -1.77 -26.46
C GLY A 245 19.43 -1.37 -25.57
N PHE A 246 19.60 -1.31 -24.24
CA PHE A 246 18.49 -1.08 -23.31
C PHE A 246 17.83 0.30 -23.39
N LYS A 247 18.53 1.31 -23.89
CA LYS A 247 17.99 2.68 -24.04
C LYS A 247 17.39 2.97 -25.41
N VAL A 248 17.71 2.14 -26.40
CA VAL A 248 17.40 2.45 -27.81
C VAL A 248 16.47 1.45 -28.47
N LEU A 249 16.41 0.22 -27.99
CA LEU A 249 15.54 -0.81 -28.54
C LEU A 249 14.12 -0.69 -27.96
N GLY A 250 13.14 -0.86 -28.83
CA GLY A 250 11.73 -0.99 -28.47
C GLY A 250 11.43 -2.31 -27.74
N ASN A 251 10.22 -2.44 -27.22
CA ASN A 251 9.75 -3.57 -26.42
C ASN A 251 10.59 -3.84 -25.16
N ILE A 252 11.25 -2.81 -24.63
CA ILE A 252 11.88 -2.81 -23.32
C ILE A 252 11.11 -1.83 -22.43
N PHE A 253 10.50 -2.34 -21.38
CA PHE A 253 9.54 -1.60 -20.56
C PHE A 253 9.96 -1.53 -19.09
N THR A 254 9.61 -0.43 -18.46
CA THR A 254 9.46 -0.31 -17.02
C THR A 254 7.97 -0.36 -16.67
N LEU A 255 7.63 -0.58 -15.40
CA LEU A 255 6.25 -0.61 -14.95
C LEU A 255 6.05 0.33 -13.75
N ARG A 256 5.28 1.39 -13.96
CA ARG A 256 4.88 2.34 -12.90
C ARG A 256 3.47 2.88 -13.09
N THR A 257 3.08 3.18 -14.31
CA THR A 257 1.82 3.85 -14.65
C THR A 257 0.85 2.91 -15.37
N ALA A 258 -0.43 3.28 -15.46
CA ALA A 258 -1.39 2.56 -16.30
C ALA A 258 -0.98 2.56 -17.78
N HIS A 259 -0.34 3.64 -18.24
CA HIS A 259 0.18 3.71 -19.61
C HIS A 259 1.30 2.69 -19.87
N ASP A 260 2.15 2.42 -18.88
CA ASP A 260 3.18 1.37 -19.00
C ASP A 260 2.53 -0.01 -19.14
N THR A 261 1.53 -0.30 -18.30
CA THR A 261 0.78 -1.57 -18.39
C THR A 261 0.09 -1.72 -19.74
N GLN A 262 -0.52 -0.66 -20.27
CA GLN A 262 -1.15 -0.67 -21.60
C GLN A 262 -0.15 -1.01 -22.71
N LYS A 263 1.06 -0.43 -22.65
CA LYS A 263 2.15 -0.73 -23.61
C LYS A 263 2.62 -2.17 -23.49
N ILE A 264 2.82 -2.67 -22.27
CA ILE A 264 3.24 -4.06 -22.00
C ILE A 264 2.20 -5.04 -22.52
N VAL A 265 0.92 -4.86 -22.18
CA VAL A 265 -0.17 -5.74 -22.62
C VAL A 265 -0.31 -5.73 -24.13
N LYS A 266 -0.18 -4.55 -24.77
CA LYS A 266 -0.17 -4.44 -26.23
C LYS A 266 0.99 -5.21 -26.88
N ALA A 267 2.19 -5.16 -26.29
CA ALA A 267 3.37 -5.88 -26.78
C ALA A 267 3.26 -7.40 -26.58
N ILE A 268 2.63 -7.85 -25.50
CA ILE A 268 2.35 -9.26 -25.26
C ILE A 268 1.38 -9.81 -26.31
N GLY A 269 0.34 -9.03 -26.67
CA GLY A 269 -0.73 -9.49 -27.57
C GLY A 269 -1.51 -10.65 -26.95
N ASP A 270 -1.81 -11.68 -27.76
CA ASP A 270 -2.66 -12.79 -27.28
C ASP A 270 -1.90 -13.70 -26.30
N LYS A 271 -0.79 -14.32 -26.72
CA LYS A 271 0.00 -15.27 -25.93
C LYS A 271 1.27 -15.74 -26.67
N GLY A 272 2.04 -16.58 -26.01
CA GLY A 272 3.16 -17.32 -26.61
C GLY A 272 4.44 -16.49 -26.76
N LYS A 273 4.54 -15.36 -26.07
CA LYS A 273 5.72 -14.49 -26.07
C LYS A 273 6.84 -15.01 -25.20
N LYS A 274 8.08 -14.74 -25.61
CA LYS A 274 9.27 -14.89 -24.79
C LYS A 274 9.50 -13.60 -24.01
N ILE A 275 9.19 -13.61 -22.72
CA ILE A 275 9.30 -12.45 -21.84
C ILE A 275 10.52 -12.60 -20.94
N VAL A 276 11.43 -11.66 -21.00
CA VAL A 276 12.57 -11.58 -20.09
C VAL A 276 12.31 -10.49 -19.05
N VAL A 277 12.31 -10.88 -17.77
CA VAL A 277 12.21 -9.95 -16.64
C VAL A 277 13.61 -9.77 -16.05
N VAL A 278 14.11 -8.54 -16.07
CA VAL A 278 15.41 -8.21 -15.47
C VAL A 278 15.18 -7.58 -14.10
N GLY A 279 15.68 -8.25 -13.07
CA GLY A 279 15.50 -7.90 -11.66
C GLY A 279 14.50 -8.81 -10.95
N SER A 280 14.92 -9.35 -9.83
CA SER A 280 14.17 -10.31 -9.00
C SER A 280 13.48 -9.64 -7.80
N SER A 281 13.04 -8.37 -7.98
CA SER A 281 12.26 -7.59 -7.02
C SER A 281 10.78 -8.00 -7.01
N PHE A 282 9.99 -7.46 -6.07
CA PHE A 282 8.54 -7.75 -5.99
C PHE A 282 7.79 -7.47 -7.29
N ILE A 283 8.00 -6.32 -7.92
CA ILE A 283 7.34 -5.97 -9.20
C ILE A 283 7.75 -6.96 -10.29
N GLY A 284 9.04 -7.28 -10.41
CA GLY A 284 9.52 -8.27 -11.38
C GLY A 284 8.89 -9.64 -11.16
N MET A 285 8.80 -10.11 -9.92
CA MET A 285 8.20 -11.41 -9.58
C MET A 285 6.69 -11.42 -9.80
N GLU A 286 5.98 -10.34 -9.49
CA GLU A 286 4.55 -10.22 -9.74
C GLU A 286 4.22 -10.27 -11.24
N VAL A 287 4.96 -9.52 -12.05
CA VAL A 287 4.79 -9.54 -13.51
C VAL A 287 5.14 -10.90 -14.10
N ALA A 288 6.25 -11.51 -13.64
CA ALA A 288 6.62 -12.86 -14.06
C ALA A 288 5.50 -13.88 -13.77
N ASN A 289 4.96 -13.86 -12.54
CA ASN A 289 3.84 -14.71 -12.17
C ASN A 289 2.57 -14.43 -12.98
N ALA A 290 2.23 -13.15 -13.19
CA ALA A 290 1.02 -12.77 -13.92
C ALA A 290 1.05 -13.15 -15.41
N THR A 291 2.24 -13.26 -16.02
CA THR A 291 2.40 -13.54 -17.44
C THR A 291 2.78 -14.98 -17.79
N ALA A 292 3.23 -15.77 -16.80
CA ALA A 292 3.78 -17.12 -17.02
C ALA A 292 2.78 -18.14 -17.56
N LYS A 293 1.48 -17.97 -17.28
CA LYS A 293 0.45 -18.93 -17.70
C LYS A 293 0.36 -19.08 -19.22
N ASP A 294 0.52 -17.98 -19.95
CA ASP A 294 0.30 -17.93 -21.39
C ASP A 294 1.58 -17.61 -22.20
N ASN A 295 2.72 -17.43 -21.52
CA ASN A 295 3.99 -17.03 -22.13
C ASN A 295 5.18 -17.80 -21.56
N SER A 296 6.30 -17.77 -22.26
CA SER A 296 7.59 -18.26 -21.75
C SER A 296 8.28 -17.12 -21.00
N VAL A 297 8.32 -17.21 -19.66
CA VAL A 297 8.87 -16.15 -18.83
C VAL A 297 10.20 -16.58 -18.20
N THR A 298 11.20 -15.73 -18.34
CA THR A 298 12.52 -15.92 -17.76
C THR A 298 12.91 -14.71 -16.91
N VAL A 299 13.29 -14.95 -15.66
CA VAL A 299 13.75 -13.93 -14.71
C VAL A 299 15.27 -13.98 -14.59
N ILE A 300 15.91 -12.82 -14.62
CA ILE A 300 17.34 -12.65 -14.37
C ILE A 300 17.53 -11.87 -13.09
N GLY A 301 18.27 -12.39 -12.13
CA GLY A 301 18.60 -11.74 -10.86
C GLY A 301 20.08 -11.81 -10.52
N MET A 302 20.62 -10.75 -9.93
CA MET A 302 22.00 -10.71 -9.44
C MET A 302 22.18 -11.42 -8.10
N GLU A 303 21.12 -11.52 -7.33
CA GLU A 303 21.05 -12.23 -6.07
C GLU A 303 21.07 -13.75 -6.28
N LYS A 304 21.34 -14.54 -5.23
CA LYS A 304 21.30 -16.01 -5.29
C LYS A 304 19.87 -16.54 -5.48
N VAL A 305 18.90 -15.85 -4.89
CA VAL A 305 17.47 -16.18 -4.96
C VAL A 305 16.65 -14.90 -5.14
N PRO A 306 15.42 -14.96 -5.70
CA PRO A 306 14.58 -13.80 -5.80
C PRO A 306 14.21 -13.26 -4.40
N LEU A 307 14.03 -11.93 -4.30
CA LEU A 307 13.63 -11.22 -3.08
C LEU A 307 14.60 -11.38 -1.90
N GLU A 308 15.82 -11.86 -2.13
CA GLU A 308 16.82 -12.18 -1.08
C GLU A 308 17.05 -11.01 -0.12
N ARG A 309 17.13 -9.77 -0.64
CA ARG A 309 17.39 -8.56 0.16
C ARG A 309 16.33 -8.26 1.22
N VAL A 310 15.09 -8.66 0.96
CA VAL A 310 13.96 -8.38 1.86
C VAL A 310 13.56 -9.61 2.67
N LEU A 311 13.52 -10.78 2.02
CA LEU A 311 12.99 -12.02 2.61
C LEU A 311 14.09 -13.01 3.04
N GLY A 312 15.35 -12.76 2.66
CA GLY A 312 16.46 -13.68 2.92
C GLY A 312 16.48 -14.89 1.99
N GLU A 313 17.62 -15.61 2.00
CA GLU A 313 17.88 -16.72 1.08
C GLU A 313 16.89 -17.88 1.26
N ARG A 314 16.57 -18.24 2.51
CA ARG A 314 15.69 -19.39 2.81
C ARG A 314 14.26 -19.19 2.29
N VAL A 315 13.67 -18.01 2.52
CA VAL A 315 12.31 -17.70 2.07
C VAL A 315 12.29 -17.45 0.55
N GLY A 316 13.28 -16.72 0.03
CA GLY A 316 13.42 -16.47 -1.41
C GLY A 316 13.53 -17.76 -2.23
N ALA A 317 14.31 -18.75 -1.77
CA ALA A 317 14.45 -20.05 -2.43
C ALA A 317 13.11 -20.83 -2.51
N GLY A 318 12.31 -20.80 -1.45
CA GLY A 318 10.99 -21.42 -1.46
C GLY A 318 10.01 -20.73 -2.42
N ILE A 319 10.03 -19.40 -2.47
CA ILE A 319 9.23 -18.62 -3.43
C ILE A 319 9.66 -18.91 -4.85
N GLN A 320 10.98 -19.00 -5.12
CA GLN A 320 11.49 -19.39 -6.43
C GLN A 320 10.91 -20.71 -6.90
N LYS A 321 10.98 -21.76 -6.07
CA LYS A 321 10.40 -23.08 -6.38
C LYS A 321 8.90 -23.02 -6.67
N SER A 322 8.16 -22.17 -5.94
CA SER A 322 6.73 -21.98 -6.18
C SER A 322 6.47 -21.34 -7.56
N LEU A 323 7.26 -20.34 -7.94
CA LEU A 323 7.13 -19.68 -9.24
C LEU A 323 7.62 -20.59 -10.40
N GLU A 324 8.64 -21.42 -10.18
CA GLU A 324 9.08 -22.42 -11.15
C GLU A 324 7.99 -23.45 -11.44
N LYS A 325 7.21 -23.87 -10.44
CA LYS A 325 6.03 -24.73 -10.65
C LYS A 325 4.95 -24.04 -11.51
N ASN A 326 4.89 -22.71 -11.49
CA ASN A 326 4.01 -21.90 -12.33
C ASN A 326 4.59 -21.61 -13.73
N GLY A 327 5.75 -22.18 -14.07
CA GLY A 327 6.37 -22.07 -15.40
C GLY A 327 7.37 -20.94 -15.57
N VAL A 328 7.75 -20.23 -14.50
CA VAL A 328 8.80 -19.20 -14.54
C VAL A 328 10.18 -19.86 -14.53
N LYS A 329 11.07 -19.44 -15.42
CA LYS A 329 12.50 -19.84 -15.42
C LYS A 329 13.35 -18.78 -14.74
N PHE A 330 14.40 -19.21 -14.06
CA PHE A 330 15.30 -18.30 -13.33
C PHE A 330 16.76 -18.46 -13.76
N TYR A 331 17.42 -17.32 -13.95
CA TYR A 331 18.86 -17.17 -14.02
C TYR A 331 19.30 -16.27 -12.86
N MET A 332 19.61 -16.89 -11.72
CA MET A 332 20.06 -16.20 -10.52
C MET A 332 21.58 -16.14 -10.46
N SER A 333 22.13 -15.24 -9.64
CA SER A 333 23.56 -14.90 -9.61
C SER A 333 24.09 -14.53 -11.01
N ALA A 334 23.23 -13.94 -11.84
CA ALA A 334 23.51 -13.63 -13.25
C ALA A 334 23.44 -12.12 -13.49
N GLY A 335 24.43 -11.60 -14.19
CA GLY A 335 24.46 -10.20 -14.63
C GLY A 335 24.09 -10.06 -16.10
N VAL A 336 23.33 -9.04 -16.43
CA VAL A 336 23.03 -8.66 -17.82
C VAL A 336 24.21 -7.91 -18.41
N ASP A 337 24.54 -8.19 -19.67
CA ASP A 337 25.57 -7.52 -20.47
C ASP A 337 24.96 -6.52 -21.45
N LYS A 338 24.11 -6.98 -22.37
CA LYS A 338 23.51 -6.15 -23.41
C LYS A 338 22.16 -6.69 -23.87
N ALA A 339 21.40 -5.85 -24.59
CA ALA A 339 20.26 -6.26 -25.41
C ALA A 339 20.63 -6.21 -26.89
N GLU A 340 20.17 -7.20 -27.65
CA GLU A 340 20.40 -7.38 -29.07
C GLU A 340 19.11 -7.12 -29.86
N PRO A 341 19.17 -6.44 -31.03
CA PRO A 341 18.00 -6.23 -31.87
C PRO A 341 17.39 -7.54 -32.38
N SER A 342 16.08 -7.54 -32.63
CA SER A 342 15.41 -8.64 -33.31
C SER A 342 15.86 -8.74 -34.78
N PRO A 343 16.13 -9.96 -35.27
CA PRO A 343 16.40 -10.14 -36.71
C PRO A 343 15.24 -9.77 -37.63
N GLU A 344 14.02 -9.86 -37.12
CA GLU A 344 12.78 -9.55 -37.89
C GLU A 344 12.46 -8.06 -37.85
N ASP A 345 12.77 -7.38 -36.78
CA ASP A 345 12.55 -5.93 -36.61
C ASP A 345 13.68 -5.34 -35.73
N SER A 346 14.68 -4.77 -36.40
CA SER A 346 15.86 -4.20 -35.73
C SER A 346 15.58 -3.02 -34.81
N SER A 347 14.36 -2.47 -34.82
CA SER A 347 13.94 -1.43 -33.87
C SER A 347 13.54 -1.99 -32.50
N ASN A 348 13.24 -3.29 -32.39
CA ASN A 348 12.82 -3.96 -31.18
C ASN A 348 13.87 -4.92 -30.64
N VAL A 349 13.78 -5.27 -29.36
CA VAL A 349 14.61 -6.28 -28.73
C VAL A 349 14.33 -7.66 -29.30
N GLY A 350 15.37 -8.47 -29.50
CA GLY A 350 15.30 -9.88 -29.93
C GLY A 350 15.97 -10.83 -28.97
N ALA A 351 16.95 -10.35 -28.17
CA ALA A 351 17.60 -11.14 -27.16
C ALA A 351 18.25 -10.29 -26.06
N VAL A 352 18.44 -10.91 -24.90
CA VAL A 352 19.25 -10.40 -23.78
C VAL A 352 20.47 -11.31 -23.60
N HIS A 353 21.67 -10.72 -23.55
CA HIS A 353 22.91 -11.42 -23.26
C HIS A 353 23.31 -11.27 -21.81
N LEU A 354 23.68 -12.37 -21.18
CA LEU A 354 24.27 -12.41 -19.84
C LEU A 354 25.78 -12.26 -19.92
N LYS A 355 26.40 -11.84 -18.83
CA LYS A 355 27.88 -11.68 -18.73
C LYS A 355 28.67 -12.97 -18.89
N ASP A 356 28.06 -14.13 -18.66
CA ASP A 356 28.66 -15.45 -18.87
C ASP A 356 28.58 -15.93 -20.32
N GLY A 357 28.02 -15.13 -21.25
CA GLY A 357 27.84 -15.45 -22.66
C GLY A 357 26.51 -16.11 -23.00
N THR A 358 25.65 -16.42 -22.01
CA THR A 358 24.33 -16.98 -22.27
C THR A 358 23.48 -15.97 -23.04
N LYS A 359 22.81 -16.44 -24.11
CA LYS A 359 21.86 -15.66 -24.92
C LYS A 359 20.43 -16.12 -24.60
N LEU A 360 19.56 -15.20 -24.23
CA LEU A 360 18.15 -15.43 -23.95
C LEU A 360 17.31 -14.69 -24.98
N ASP A 361 16.59 -15.42 -25.83
CA ASP A 361 15.64 -14.82 -26.77
C ASP A 361 14.55 -14.06 -26.03
N ALA A 362 14.16 -12.91 -26.55
CA ALA A 362 13.15 -12.04 -25.94
C ALA A 362 12.32 -11.31 -26.99
N ASP A 363 11.00 -11.49 -26.97
CA ASP A 363 10.06 -10.66 -27.73
C ASP A 363 9.82 -9.32 -27.02
N LEU A 364 9.94 -9.31 -25.69
CA LEU A 364 9.91 -8.12 -24.86
C LEU A 364 10.68 -8.32 -23.56
N VAL A 365 11.15 -7.21 -22.99
CA VAL A 365 11.87 -7.16 -21.74
C VAL A 365 11.15 -6.24 -20.75
N ILE A 366 11.04 -6.67 -19.51
CA ILE A 366 10.48 -5.87 -18.42
C ILE A 366 11.54 -5.66 -17.35
N LEU A 367 11.80 -4.39 -17.02
CA LEU A 367 12.82 -4.00 -16.05
C LEU A 367 12.20 -3.84 -14.65
N GLY A 368 12.55 -4.73 -13.76
CA GLY A 368 12.22 -4.68 -12.33
C GLY A 368 13.43 -4.35 -11.46
N VAL A 369 14.25 -3.37 -11.88
CA VAL A 369 15.56 -3.05 -11.28
C VAL A 369 15.50 -1.94 -10.23
N GLY A 370 14.33 -1.73 -9.64
CA GLY A 370 14.09 -0.75 -8.58
C GLY A 370 13.61 0.60 -9.09
N VAL A 371 13.37 1.51 -8.13
CA VAL A 371 12.93 2.88 -8.37
C VAL A 371 13.89 3.88 -7.73
N ALA A 372 13.84 5.12 -8.18
CA ALA A 372 14.49 6.25 -7.53
C ALA A 372 13.41 7.25 -7.10
N PRO A 373 13.62 8.06 -6.06
CA PRO A 373 12.71 9.15 -5.71
C PRO A 373 12.46 10.07 -6.90
N ALA A 374 11.19 10.38 -7.19
CA ALA A 374 10.81 11.25 -8.31
C ALA A 374 10.94 12.72 -7.91
N THR A 375 12.17 13.16 -7.68
CA THR A 375 12.56 14.49 -7.17
C THR A 375 13.45 15.26 -8.13
N GLU A 376 13.56 14.86 -9.38
CA GLU A 376 14.44 15.48 -10.39
C GLU A 376 14.16 16.98 -10.55
N PHE A 377 12.90 17.40 -10.45
CA PHE A 377 12.49 18.80 -10.51
C PHE A 377 13.03 19.67 -9.35
N LEU A 378 13.57 19.05 -8.30
CA LEU A 378 14.18 19.73 -7.15
C LEU A 378 15.71 19.67 -7.15
N ARG A 379 16.34 18.98 -8.10
CA ARG A 379 17.79 18.73 -8.10
C ARG A 379 18.62 20.01 -8.06
N GLU A 380 18.23 21.00 -8.85
CA GLU A 380 18.92 22.29 -8.93
C GLU A 380 18.40 23.34 -7.93
N ASN A 381 17.42 22.96 -7.09
CA ASN A 381 16.86 23.84 -6.08
C ASN A 381 17.87 24.09 -4.96
N LYS A 382 18.07 25.36 -4.60
CA LYS A 382 19.10 25.75 -3.60
C LYS A 382 18.57 25.80 -2.17
N VAL A 383 17.26 25.69 -1.98
CA VAL A 383 16.60 25.83 -0.67
C VAL A 383 16.38 24.44 -0.03
N ILE A 384 15.92 23.47 -0.82
CA ILE A 384 15.74 22.10 -0.36
C ILE A 384 16.99 21.26 -0.63
N ARG A 385 17.41 20.47 0.35
CA ARG A 385 18.52 19.53 0.18
C ARG A 385 17.97 18.12 -0.02
N LEU A 386 18.37 17.50 -1.12
CA LEU A 386 18.10 16.08 -1.37
C LEU A 386 19.20 15.20 -0.72
N GLU A 387 18.84 14.03 -0.23
CA GLU A 387 19.77 12.99 0.21
C GLU A 387 20.48 12.36 -1.00
N ASP A 388 21.52 11.55 -0.77
CA ASP A 388 22.34 10.96 -1.84
C ASP A 388 21.54 10.06 -2.81
N ASP A 389 20.46 9.45 -2.34
CA ASP A 389 19.54 8.64 -3.17
C ASP A 389 18.48 9.48 -3.89
N GLY A 390 18.49 10.80 -3.71
CA GLY A 390 17.51 11.75 -4.24
C GLY A 390 16.27 11.93 -3.36
N SER A 391 16.17 11.28 -2.21
CA SER A 391 15.03 11.44 -1.31
C SER A 391 15.07 12.76 -0.51
N ILE A 392 13.94 13.08 0.09
CA ILE A 392 13.74 14.27 0.90
C ILE A 392 13.69 13.85 2.37
N LYS A 393 14.59 14.44 3.18
CA LYS A 393 14.64 14.18 4.62
C LYS A 393 13.54 14.93 5.35
N THR A 394 12.77 14.20 6.17
CA THR A 394 11.68 14.74 6.98
C THR A 394 11.84 14.41 8.46
N ASN A 395 11.10 15.10 9.30
CA ASN A 395 10.91 14.70 10.69
C ASN A 395 9.85 13.57 10.82
N GLU A 396 9.51 13.18 12.05
CA GLU A 396 8.53 12.13 12.36
C GLU A 396 7.11 12.46 11.86
N ASN A 397 6.81 13.72 11.60
CA ASN A 397 5.52 14.20 11.11
C ASN A 397 5.51 14.43 9.61
N PHE A 398 6.53 13.95 8.89
CA PHE A 398 6.74 14.13 7.46
C PHE A 398 6.96 15.59 7.02
N GLU A 399 7.20 16.52 7.93
CA GLU A 399 7.62 17.88 7.58
C GLU A 399 9.08 17.88 7.13
N VAL A 400 9.37 18.56 6.03
CA VAL A 400 10.71 18.62 5.45
C VAL A 400 11.66 19.34 6.39
N VAL A 401 12.80 18.74 6.70
CA VAL A 401 13.80 19.34 7.60
C VAL A 401 14.28 20.68 7.05
N GLY A 402 14.11 21.72 7.84
CA GLY A 402 14.50 23.10 7.49
C GLY A 402 13.46 23.91 6.72
N LEU A 403 12.29 23.33 6.39
CA LEU A 403 11.19 24.02 5.70
C LEU A 403 9.90 23.91 6.50
N LYS A 404 9.33 25.06 6.85
CA LYS A 404 8.04 25.11 7.55
C LYS A 404 6.87 24.99 6.57
N ASP A 405 5.84 24.23 6.95
CA ASP A 405 4.63 24.01 6.15
C ASP A 405 4.89 23.32 4.80
N VAL A 406 6.00 22.60 4.68
CA VAL A 406 6.35 21.78 3.53
C VAL A 406 6.53 20.33 4.00
N TYR A 407 5.81 19.41 3.38
CA TYR A 407 5.80 18.00 3.74
C TYR A 407 6.23 17.15 2.55
N ALA A 408 6.89 16.01 2.83
CA ALA A 408 7.19 15.00 1.82
C ALA A 408 6.73 13.62 2.33
N ILE A 409 6.04 12.87 1.48
CA ILE A 409 5.41 11.59 1.83
C ILE A 409 5.59 10.54 0.73
N GLY A 410 5.48 9.27 1.13
CA GLY A 410 5.61 8.14 0.22
C GLY A 410 7.05 7.88 -0.21
N ASP A 411 7.23 7.40 -1.44
CA ASP A 411 8.52 6.89 -1.93
C ASP A 411 9.65 7.93 -1.97
N ILE A 412 9.33 9.22 -1.89
CA ILE A 412 10.34 10.30 -1.86
C ILE A 412 10.80 10.68 -0.46
N ALA A 413 10.10 10.24 0.58
CA ALA A 413 10.35 10.68 1.95
C ALA A 413 11.29 9.72 2.69
N THR A 414 12.36 10.26 3.27
CA THR A 414 13.22 9.59 4.24
C THR A 414 12.93 10.16 5.62
N TYR A 415 12.41 9.34 6.53
CA TYR A 415 11.91 9.74 7.84
C TYR A 415 12.42 8.82 8.95
N PRO A 416 12.48 9.29 10.23
CA PRO A 416 12.92 8.45 11.35
C PRO A 416 11.88 7.37 11.66
N TYR A 417 12.30 6.12 11.64
CA TYR A 417 11.46 4.95 11.91
C TYR A 417 11.56 4.54 13.38
N HIS A 418 10.43 4.52 14.08
CA HIS A 418 10.31 4.18 15.49
C HIS A 418 9.64 2.84 15.78
N GLY A 419 9.33 2.04 14.75
CA GLY A 419 8.88 0.66 14.93
C GLY A 419 9.98 -0.25 15.49
N PRO A 420 9.67 -1.53 15.78
CA PRO A 420 10.63 -2.48 16.34
C PRO A 420 11.95 -2.51 15.57
N GLY A 421 13.07 -2.39 16.28
CA GLY A 421 14.42 -2.34 15.71
C GLY A 421 14.81 -1.06 14.99
N GLY A 422 13.89 -0.11 14.81
CA GLY A 422 14.14 1.13 14.06
C GLY A 422 14.98 2.15 14.81
N ASN A 423 14.69 2.36 16.10
CA ASN A 423 15.43 3.27 16.99
C ASN A 423 15.67 4.68 16.41
N GLY A 424 14.70 5.21 15.65
CA GLY A 424 14.81 6.52 15.01
C GLY A 424 15.75 6.56 13.80
N ARG A 425 16.18 5.43 13.27
CA ARG A 425 16.98 5.38 12.03
C ARG A 425 16.16 5.90 10.86
N TYR A 426 16.78 6.74 10.06
CA TYR A 426 16.18 7.26 8.85
C TYR A 426 16.01 6.14 7.81
N THR A 427 14.81 6.03 7.28
CA THR A 427 14.47 5.04 6.25
C THR A 427 13.48 5.61 5.24
N ARG A 428 13.49 5.03 4.07
CA ARG A 428 12.54 5.30 2.99
C ARG A 428 11.81 3.99 2.65
N ILE A 429 10.48 4.00 2.72
CA ILE A 429 9.65 2.82 2.56
C ILE A 429 8.70 3.02 1.38
N GLU A 430 8.87 2.21 0.33
CA GLU A 430 8.15 2.28 -0.94
C GLU A 430 6.88 1.41 -0.92
N HIS A 431 6.03 1.56 0.12
CA HIS A 431 4.81 0.78 0.27
C HIS A 431 3.57 1.66 0.07
N TRP A 432 2.56 1.14 -0.64
CA TRP A 432 1.26 1.79 -0.81
C TRP A 432 0.64 2.23 0.52
N ASN A 433 0.59 1.30 1.48
CA ASN A 433 0.05 1.52 2.83
C ASN A 433 0.78 2.67 3.56
N VAL A 434 2.11 2.69 3.51
CA VAL A 434 2.94 3.71 4.16
C VAL A 434 2.67 5.09 3.57
N ALA A 435 2.65 5.20 2.24
CA ALA A 435 2.39 6.47 1.56
C ALA A 435 1.00 7.03 1.90
N GLN A 436 -0.03 6.18 1.90
CA GLN A 436 -1.40 6.59 2.20
C GLN A 436 -1.56 6.98 3.68
N ASN A 437 -0.97 6.24 4.61
CA ASN A 437 -0.97 6.58 6.04
C ASN A 437 -0.19 7.86 6.33
N ALA A 438 0.94 8.09 5.66
CA ALA A 438 1.70 9.34 5.76
C ALA A 438 0.86 10.54 5.30
N GLY A 439 0.13 10.41 4.18
CA GLY A 439 -0.81 11.44 3.71
C GLY A 439 -1.92 11.75 4.73
N ARG A 440 -2.51 10.72 5.33
CA ARG A 440 -3.52 10.87 6.40
C ARG A 440 -2.94 11.54 7.65
N ALA A 441 -1.70 11.21 8.01
CA ALA A 441 -1.01 11.80 9.16
C ALA A 441 -0.72 13.30 8.93
N VAL A 442 -0.20 13.66 7.76
CA VAL A 442 0.02 15.06 7.37
C VAL A 442 -1.28 15.84 7.37
N ALA A 443 -2.37 15.27 6.83
CA ALA A 443 -3.68 15.89 6.85
C ALA A 443 -4.16 16.19 8.28
N LYS A 444 -4.03 15.23 9.20
CA LYS A 444 -4.37 15.43 10.62
C LYS A 444 -3.56 16.57 11.25
N ASN A 445 -2.25 16.63 10.95
CA ASN A 445 -1.37 17.67 11.49
C ASN A 445 -1.65 19.06 10.90
N ILE A 446 -2.11 19.14 9.66
CA ILE A 446 -2.53 20.41 9.04
C ILE A 446 -3.81 20.95 9.69
N ILE A 447 -4.76 20.07 10.02
CA ILE A 447 -6.07 20.45 10.57
C ILE A 447 -5.99 20.74 12.07
N SER A 448 -5.18 19.99 12.80
CA SER A 448 -5.11 20.04 14.25
C SER A 448 -4.04 21.01 14.75
N SER A 449 -4.34 21.79 15.79
CA SER A 449 -3.33 22.58 16.51
C SER A 449 -2.38 21.72 17.34
N ALA A 450 -2.76 20.48 17.65
CA ALA A 450 -1.94 19.50 18.38
C ALA A 450 -1.36 18.47 17.40
N VAL A 451 -0.11 18.67 17.02
CA VAL A 451 0.65 17.72 16.19
C VAL A 451 0.85 16.41 16.96
N LYS A 452 0.46 15.31 16.35
CA LYS A 452 0.68 13.96 16.89
C LYS A 452 1.58 13.19 15.94
N THR A 453 2.68 12.67 16.50
CA THR A 453 3.56 11.76 15.74
C THR A 453 2.77 10.53 15.31
N PRO A 454 2.77 10.21 14.02
CA PRO A 454 2.04 9.05 13.52
C PRO A 454 2.73 7.77 13.99
N HIS A 455 1.92 6.81 14.47
CA HIS A 455 2.36 5.47 14.81
C HIS A 455 1.59 4.47 13.96
N PHE A 456 2.24 3.90 12.97
CA PHE A 456 1.74 2.77 12.22
C PHE A 456 2.88 1.81 11.91
N ILE A 457 2.60 0.52 11.92
CA ILE A 457 3.55 -0.49 11.48
C ILE A 457 3.43 -0.58 9.95
N PRO A 458 4.54 -0.48 9.20
CA PRO A 458 4.53 -0.66 7.76
C PRO A 458 3.95 -2.03 7.38
N VAL A 459 3.03 -2.04 6.43
CA VAL A 459 2.40 -3.24 5.88
C VAL A 459 2.50 -3.20 4.37
N PHE A 460 2.80 -4.34 3.74
CA PHE A 460 2.59 -4.51 2.32
C PHE A 460 2.16 -5.94 1.97
N TRP A 461 1.74 -6.12 0.72
CA TRP A 461 1.29 -7.41 0.18
C TRP A 461 1.75 -7.58 -1.26
N SER A 462 1.96 -8.84 -1.65
CA SER A 462 2.41 -9.20 -2.99
C SER A 462 1.73 -10.47 -3.47
N ALA A 463 1.55 -10.63 -4.78
CA ALA A 463 0.99 -11.80 -5.43
C ALA A 463 2.10 -12.58 -6.15
N LEU A 464 2.56 -13.67 -5.54
CA LEU A 464 3.70 -14.48 -5.97
C LEU A 464 3.29 -15.95 -6.14
N GLY A 465 2.25 -16.20 -6.94
CA GLY A 465 1.59 -17.51 -7.01
C GLY A 465 0.65 -17.75 -5.82
N SER A 466 0.96 -17.22 -4.66
CA SER A 466 0.11 -17.09 -3.48
C SER A 466 0.22 -15.68 -2.93
N GLN A 467 -0.63 -15.35 -1.93
CA GLN A 467 -0.66 -14.02 -1.35
C GLN A 467 0.38 -13.89 -0.24
N LEU A 468 1.45 -13.16 -0.50
CA LEU A 468 2.41 -12.77 0.53
C LEU A 468 1.86 -11.60 1.35
N ARG A 469 2.02 -11.68 2.66
CA ARG A 469 1.77 -10.59 3.63
C ARG A 469 3.07 -10.25 4.34
N TYR A 470 3.27 -8.97 4.60
CA TYR A 470 4.47 -8.49 5.28
C TYR A 470 4.15 -7.33 6.21
N CYS A 471 4.76 -7.29 7.39
CA CYS A 471 4.73 -6.13 8.28
C CYS A 471 6.06 -5.90 8.97
N GLY A 472 6.25 -4.67 9.48
CA GLY A 472 7.49 -4.23 10.09
C GLY A 472 8.51 -3.69 9.09
N ASN A 473 9.76 -3.55 9.51
CA ASN A 473 10.85 -3.08 8.65
C ASN A 473 12.21 -3.54 9.19
N THR A 474 13.09 -3.91 8.28
CA THR A 474 14.44 -4.40 8.59
C THR A 474 15.52 -3.31 8.49
N VAL A 475 15.18 -2.02 8.55
CA VAL A 475 16.13 -0.89 8.46
C VAL A 475 17.26 -0.97 9.47
N GLY A 476 16.99 -1.51 10.66
CA GLY A 476 17.97 -1.74 11.72
C GLY A 476 18.87 -2.95 11.49
N GLY A 477 18.63 -3.74 10.43
CA GLY A 477 19.22 -5.06 10.21
C GLY A 477 18.44 -6.16 10.92
N TRP A 478 18.74 -7.39 10.57
CA TRP A 478 18.28 -8.62 11.23
C TRP A 478 19.38 -9.67 11.19
N ASP A 479 19.38 -10.57 12.15
CA ASP A 479 20.43 -11.59 12.32
C ASP A 479 19.92 -13.03 12.16
N ASP A 480 18.61 -13.26 12.32
CA ASP A 480 18.04 -14.61 12.21
C ASP A 480 16.59 -14.60 11.71
N ILE A 481 16.11 -15.76 11.27
CA ILE A 481 14.73 -16.01 10.84
C ILE A 481 14.17 -17.20 11.62
N VAL A 482 13.09 -16.96 12.36
CA VAL A 482 12.26 -18.03 12.90
C VAL A 482 11.19 -18.37 11.88
N LEU A 483 11.27 -19.57 11.30
CA LEU A 483 10.33 -20.04 10.28
C LEU A 483 9.39 -21.10 10.87
N GLN A 484 8.10 -20.87 10.75
CA GLN A 484 7.03 -21.81 11.10
C GLN A 484 6.25 -22.19 9.83
N GLY A 485 6.03 -23.49 9.60
CA GLY A 485 5.38 -24.01 8.39
C GLY A 485 6.35 -24.22 7.22
N SER A 486 5.83 -24.26 6.00
CA SER A 486 6.58 -24.57 4.77
C SER A 486 6.45 -23.47 3.72
N VAL A 487 7.58 -22.92 3.28
CA VAL A 487 7.62 -21.92 2.20
C VAL A 487 7.25 -22.55 0.86
N GLU A 488 7.72 -23.76 0.60
CA GLU A 488 7.46 -24.52 -0.63
C GLU A 488 5.97 -24.84 -0.84
N GLU A 489 5.21 -24.93 0.27
CA GLU A 489 3.75 -25.15 0.25
C GLU A 489 2.96 -23.84 0.31
N SER A 490 3.63 -22.70 0.30
CA SER A 490 3.02 -21.37 0.48
C SER A 490 2.15 -21.27 1.74
N ALA A 491 2.58 -21.94 2.82
CA ALA A 491 1.88 -22.05 4.11
C ALA A 491 2.86 -21.84 5.27
N PHE A 492 3.35 -20.59 5.44
CA PHE A 492 4.39 -20.28 6.41
C PHE A 492 4.20 -18.92 7.11
N VAL A 493 4.91 -18.78 8.23
CA VAL A 493 5.22 -17.51 8.90
C VAL A 493 6.73 -17.44 9.10
N ALA A 494 7.35 -16.35 8.68
CA ALA A 494 8.77 -16.06 8.86
C ALA A 494 8.92 -14.77 9.69
N TYR A 495 9.51 -14.88 10.88
CA TYR A 495 9.81 -13.75 11.75
C TYR A 495 11.29 -13.39 11.59
N TYR A 496 11.56 -12.14 11.20
CA TYR A 496 12.91 -11.58 11.08
C TYR A 496 13.27 -10.94 12.40
N THR A 497 14.39 -11.35 12.99
CA THR A 497 14.76 -10.94 14.34
C THR A 497 16.10 -10.21 14.39
N SER A 498 16.23 -9.30 15.32
CA SER A 498 17.51 -8.72 15.76
C SER A 498 17.66 -9.01 17.25
N GLY A 499 18.54 -9.95 17.59
CA GLY A 499 18.54 -10.58 18.91
C GLY A 499 17.19 -11.23 19.22
N GLU A 500 16.58 -10.89 20.35
CA GLU A 500 15.25 -11.38 20.73
C GLU A 500 14.09 -10.60 20.12
N THR A 501 14.35 -9.44 19.49
CA THR A 501 13.31 -8.55 18.97
C THR A 501 12.89 -8.95 17.56
N VAL A 502 11.60 -9.18 17.34
CA VAL A 502 11.03 -9.34 16.00
C VAL A 502 10.89 -7.96 15.34
N VAL A 503 11.62 -7.75 14.25
CA VAL A 503 11.65 -6.46 13.53
C VAL A 503 10.73 -6.43 12.31
N ALA A 504 10.51 -7.58 11.70
CA ALA A 504 9.60 -7.74 10.57
C ALA A 504 9.05 -9.17 10.52
N MET A 505 7.99 -9.36 9.74
CA MET A 505 7.35 -10.65 9.54
C MET A 505 6.83 -10.79 8.12
N ALA A 506 6.99 -11.96 7.54
CA ALA A 506 6.36 -12.35 6.27
C ALA A 506 5.52 -13.61 6.45
N SER A 507 4.41 -13.72 5.73
CA SER A 507 3.58 -14.93 5.74
C SER A 507 2.89 -15.18 4.41
N MET A 508 2.57 -16.45 4.15
CA MET A 508 1.65 -16.91 3.11
C MET A 508 0.70 -17.94 3.71
N GLY A 509 -0.58 -17.90 3.32
CA GLY A 509 -1.59 -18.89 3.73
C GLY A 509 -1.84 -18.98 5.23
N LYS A 510 -1.48 -17.96 6.02
CA LYS A 510 -1.55 -17.92 7.49
C LYS A 510 -2.27 -16.68 8.02
N ASP A 511 -3.26 -16.16 7.28
CA ASP A 511 -4.08 -15.07 7.79
C ASP A 511 -4.82 -15.52 9.08
N PRO A 512 -4.88 -14.68 10.14
CA PRO A 512 -4.48 -13.27 10.24
C PRO A 512 -3.08 -13.03 10.84
N ALA A 513 -2.12 -13.96 10.75
CA ALA A 513 -0.83 -13.86 11.44
C ALA A 513 -0.11 -12.52 11.22
N MET A 514 -0.13 -11.96 9.99
CA MET A 514 0.55 -10.70 9.71
C MET A 514 -0.07 -9.53 10.49
N VAL A 515 -1.39 -9.38 10.48
CA VAL A 515 -2.04 -8.26 11.18
C VAL A 515 -2.02 -8.45 12.69
N GLN A 516 -2.05 -9.69 13.17
CA GLN A 516 -1.81 -10.00 14.58
C GLN A 516 -0.42 -9.55 15.03
N THR A 517 0.60 -9.86 14.21
CA THR A 517 1.98 -9.40 14.46
C THR A 517 2.07 -7.87 14.44
N ALA A 518 1.45 -7.21 13.46
CA ALA A 518 1.47 -5.75 13.37
C ALA A 518 0.83 -5.08 14.58
N GLU A 519 -0.32 -5.58 15.05
CA GLU A 519 -0.96 -5.06 16.26
C GLU A 519 -0.11 -5.31 17.52
N LEU A 520 0.48 -6.50 17.68
CA LEU A 520 1.38 -6.79 18.80
C LEU A 520 2.65 -5.91 18.76
N MET A 521 3.20 -5.64 17.58
CA MET A 521 4.31 -4.69 17.41
C MET A 521 3.90 -3.26 17.82
N ALA A 522 2.72 -2.80 17.39
CA ALA A 522 2.20 -1.48 17.73
C ALA A 522 1.95 -1.33 19.24
N LEU A 523 1.54 -2.40 19.91
CA LEU A 523 1.30 -2.45 21.36
C LEU A 523 2.58 -2.69 22.19
N GLY A 524 3.73 -2.96 21.56
CA GLY A 524 4.95 -3.34 22.25
C GLY A 524 4.85 -4.70 22.98
N LYS A 525 3.95 -5.58 22.52
CA LYS A 525 3.64 -6.89 23.13
C LYS A 525 4.06 -8.08 22.25
N MET A 526 4.92 -7.84 21.27
CA MET A 526 5.40 -8.90 20.37
C MET A 526 6.23 -9.92 21.18
N PRO A 527 5.94 -11.24 21.07
CA PRO A 527 6.77 -12.28 21.68
C PRO A 527 8.22 -12.22 21.19
N SER A 528 9.12 -12.69 22.05
CA SER A 528 10.54 -12.82 21.73
C SER A 528 10.81 -13.91 20.69
N LYS A 529 12.00 -13.83 20.04
CA LYS A 529 12.51 -14.89 19.17
C LYS A 529 12.46 -16.26 19.84
N SER A 530 12.91 -16.36 21.09
CA SER A 530 12.98 -17.61 21.85
C SER A 530 11.60 -18.24 22.09
N GLU A 531 10.56 -17.44 22.30
CA GLU A 531 9.19 -17.93 22.45
C GLU A 531 8.62 -18.45 21.11
N LEU A 532 8.83 -17.70 20.04
CA LEU A 532 8.38 -18.10 18.69
C LEU A 532 9.10 -19.36 18.19
N ALA A 533 10.39 -19.51 18.49
CA ALA A 533 11.18 -20.70 18.13
C ALA A 533 10.69 -21.98 18.82
N LYS A 534 10.00 -21.86 19.97
CA LYS A 534 9.33 -22.99 20.64
C LYS A 534 7.99 -23.37 19.99
N GLY A 535 7.59 -22.70 18.92
CA GLY A 535 6.35 -23.00 18.18
C GLY A 535 5.12 -22.24 18.66
N LEU A 536 5.29 -21.13 19.38
CA LEU A 536 4.16 -20.28 19.76
C LEU A 536 3.43 -19.79 18.51
N ASP A 537 2.14 -20.10 18.40
CA ASP A 537 1.27 -19.58 17.35
C ASP A 537 0.82 -18.17 17.72
N ILE A 538 1.28 -17.18 16.95
CA ILE A 538 0.98 -15.77 17.17
C ILE A 538 -0.52 -15.46 17.19
N THR A 539 -1.33 -16.24 16.47
CA THR A 539 -2.78 -16.02 16.32
C THR A 539 -3.57 -16.44 17.55
N THR A 540 -2.95 -17.17 18.47
CA THR A 540 -3.58 -17.61 19.75
C THR A 540 -3.44 -16.59 20.86
N ILE A 541 -2.66 -15.53 20.64
CA ILE A 541 -2.45 -14.47 21.64
C ILE A 541 -3.67 -13.55 21.64
N GLY A 542 -4.37 -13.49 22.76
CA GLY A 542 -5.52 -12.62 22.94
C GLY A 542 -6.13 -12.75 24.33
N PRO A 543 -7.02 -11.81 24.68
CA PRO A 543 -7.39 -10.60 23.97
C PRO A 543 -6.26 -9.56 23.90
N LEU A 544 -6.19 -8.80 22.79
CA LEU A 544 -5.19 -7.74 22.64
C LEU A 544 -5.65 -6.49 23.39
N GLU A 545 -5.06 -6.26 24.54
CA GLU A 545 -5.29 -5.06 25.34
C GLU A 545 -4.42 -3.91 24.83
N ALA A 546 -5.07 -2.79 24.47
CA ALA A 546 -4.43 -1.57 24.01
C ALA A 546 -4.06 -0.65 25.19
#